data_a48783f1e3c412becabba100e5cb96a6
#
_entry.id   a48783f1e3c412becabba100e5cb96a6
#
_cell.length_a   1.000
_cell.length_b   1.000
_cell.length_c   1.000
_cell.angle_alpha   90.00
_cell.angle_beta   90.00
_cell.angle_gamma   90.00
#
_symmetry.space_group_name_H-M   'P 1'
#
loop_
_entity.id
_entity.type
_entity.pdbx_description
1 polymer ?
#
loop_
_entity_poly.entity_id
_entity_poly.type
_entity_poly.pdbx_seq_one_letter_code
_entity_poly.pdbx_strand_id
1 'polypeptide(L)'
;MIEIDKLNDGYYNFPYQSGEGDSTSDTSSPCVGGFDLIQHPELIEEIPEAKYSPMLKKLLIDLNQENLPYLTLGCGYWAFKDNRDTSYTYLEFSFKNIKTAQNLSFIQTIDEQFIDYLHTHREQLGSEFGVPPEAFDTAHLAFAWNYRPFSYFGSEERILLYFQAGSPQHQDLEIFLDLLHRFLTEYLQVPS
;
A
#
# COMPACT_ATOMS: atom_id res chain seq x y z
N MET A 1 -2.00 9.81 -13.28
CA MET A 1 -3.22 10.31 -12.56
C MET A 1 -3.92 9.11 -11.96
N ILE A 2 -4.11 9.13 -10.65
CA ILE A 2 -4.85 8.11 -9.90
C ILE A 2 -6.28 7.98 -10.44
N GLU A 3 -6.75 6.75 -10.67
CA GLU A 3 -8.09 6.48 -11.17
C GLU A 3 -8.99 5.91 -10.06
N ILE A 4 -10.29 6.16 -10.20
CA ILE A 4 -11.30 5.54 -9.32
C ILE A 4 -11.41 4.04 -9.64
N ASP A 5 -11.30 3.20 -8.62
CA ASP A 5 -11.61 1.79 -8.74
C ASP A 5 -13.14 1.57 -8.76
N LYS A 6 -13.68 1.33 -9.96
CA LYS A 6 -15.11 1.10 -10.15
C LYS A 6 -15.55 -0.35 -9.94
N LEU A 7 -14.60 -1.28 -9.85
CA LEU A 7 -14.90 -2.70 -9.77
C LEU A 7 -15.19 -3.17 -8.35
N ASN A 8 -14.67 -2.45 -7.36
CA ASN A 8 -14.77 -2.81 -5.95
C ASN A 8 -15.61 -1.83 -5.13
N ASP A 9 -16.57 -1.17 -5.77
CA ASP A 9 -17.44 -0.18 -5.14
C ASP A 9 -18.30 -0.87 -4.07
N GLY A 10 -18.08 -0.56 -2.79
CA GLY A 10 -18.94 -0.93 -1.67
C GLY A 10 -18.59 -2.19 -0.88
N TYR A 11 -17.49 -2.87 -1.15
CA TYR A 11 -17.20 -4.18 -0.51
C TYR A 11 -16.57 -4.12 0.90
N TYR A 12 -16.00 -3.02 1.33
CA TYR A 12 -15.25 -3.00 2.58
C TYR A 12 -15.81 -2.00 3.59
N ASN A 13 -16.41 -2.55 4.65
CA ASN A 13 -16.78 -1.78 5.83
C ASN A 13 -15.77 -1.93 6.98
N PHE A 14 -14.77 -2.81 6.83
CA PHE A 14 -13.79 -3.13 7.86
C PHE A 14 -12.40 -3.27 7.26
N PRO A 15 -11.34 -2.82 7.97
CA PRO A 15 -9.96 -3.07 7.56
C PRO A 15 -9.68 -4.58 7.46
N TYR A 16 -8.85 -4.97 6.50
CA TYR A 16 -8.40 -6.36 6.30
C TYR A 16 -9.53 -7.39 6.11
N GLN A 17 -10.66 -6.94 5.60
CA GLN A 17 -11.76 -7.84 5.27
C GLN A 17 -11.42 -8.63 4.00
N SER A 18 -11.43 -9.97 4.08
CA SER A 18 -11.37 -10.81 2.89
C SER A 18 -12.64 -10.64 2.07
N GLY A 19 -12.53 -10.38 0.77
CA GLY A 19 -13.66 -10.33 -0.14
C GLY A 19 -14.36 -11.70 -0.21
N GLU A 20 -15.69 -11.72 -0.17
CA GLU A 20 -16.44 -12.91 -0.57
C GLU A 20 -16.19 -13.16 -2.05
N GLY A 21 -15.40 -14.16 -2.37
CA GLY A 21 -15.19 -14.57 -3.77
C GLY A 21 -13.78 -14.94 -4.17
N ASP A 22 -12.78 -14.75 -3.34
CA ASP A 22 -11.42 -15.19 -3.65
C ASP A 22 -11.24 -16.68 -3.31
N SER A 23 -12.03 -17.52 -3.99
CA SER A 23 -12.00 -18.98 -3.84
C SER A 23 -10.85 -19.66 -4.60
N THR A 24 -9.90 -18.87 -5.12
CA THR A 24 -8.78 -19.41 -5.90
C THR A 24 -7.44 -19.45 -5.15
N SER A 25 -7.37 -18.86 -3.98
CA SER A 25 -6.20 -19.04 -3.11
C SER A 25 -6.44 -20.25 -2.19
N ASP A 26 -5.61 -21.26 -2.32
CA ASP A 26 -5.48 -22.40 -1.39
C ASP A 26 -4.91 -21.94 -0.02
N THR A 27 -5.22 -20.72 0.35
CA THR A 27 -4.90 -20.12 1.62
C THR A 27 -6.18 -20.10 2.44
N SER A 28 -6.31 -21.12 3.27
CA SER A 28 -7.17 -21.15 4.46
C SER A 28 -6.75 -20.05 5.46
N SER A 29 -6.54 -18.83 4.98
CA SER A 29 -6.28 -17.68 5.83
C SER A 29 -7.62 -17.15 6.33
N PRO A 30 -7.92 -17.29 7.62
CA PRO A 30 -9.07 -16.66 8.22
C PRO A 30 -8.76 -15.17 8.45
N CYS A 31 -8.45 -14.41 7.40
CA CYS A 31 -8.51 -12.96 7.51
C CYS A 31 -9.99 -12.57 7.63
N VAL A 32 -10.52 -12.88 8.78
CA VAL A 32 -11.85 -12.47 9.21
C VAL A 32 -11.70 -11.00 9.59
N GLY A 33 -11.91 -10.11 8.68
CA GLY A 33 -11.75 -8.67 8.77
C GLY A 33 -11.94 -7.99 10.14
N GLY A 34 -11.67 -6.72 10.21
CA GLY A 34 -11.84 -5.93 11.42
C GLY A 34 -10.55 -5.75 12.24
N PHE A 35 -9.38 -5.90 11.63
CA PHE A 35 -8.11 -5.58 12.30
C PHE A 35 -7.90 -4.07 12.35
N ASP A 36 -8.10 -3.49 13.50
CA ASP A 36 -7.71 -2.11 13.78
C ASP A 36 -6.28 -2.10 14.35
N LEU A 37 -5.29 -1.95 13.48
CA LEU A 37 -3.88 -1.95 13.88
C LEU A 37 -3.47 -0.68 14.67
N ILE A 38 -4.32 0.34 14.73
CA ILE A 38 -4.08 1.51 15.57
C ILE A 38 -4.43 1.18 17.03
N GLN A 39 -5.58 0.54 17.24
CA GLN A 39 -6.05 0.16 18.57
C GLN A 39 -5.40 -1.13 19.07
N HIS A 40 -5.08 -2.03 18.13
CA HIS A 40 -4.60 -3.39 18.40
C HIS A 40 -3.37 -3.70 17.53
N PRO A 41 -2.22 -3.05 17.78
CA PRO A 41 -1.00 -3.24 16.97
C PRO A 41 -0.45 -4.68 17.04
N GLU A 42 -0.79 -5.45 18.08
CA GLU A 42 -0.42 -6.86 18.21
C GLU A 42 -1.05 -7.73 17.12
N LEU A 43 -2.18 -7.34 16.54
CA LEU A 43 -2.85 -8.08 15.47
C LEU A 43 -2.04 -8.16 14.16
N ILE A 44 -0.93 -7.40 14.05
CA ILE A 44 -0.02 -7.53 12.92
C ILE A 44 0.54 -8.95 12.78
N GLU A 45 0.67 -9.67 13.88
CA GLU A 45 1.15 -11.06 13.87
C GLU A 45 0.14 -12.04 13.28
N GLU A 46 -1.13 -11.62 13.16
CA GLU A 46 -2.20 -12.41 12.53
C GLU A 46 -2.28 -12.18 11.01
N ILE A 47 -1.55 -11.19 10.46
CA ILE A 47 -1.51 -10.91 9.03
C ILE A 47 -0.49 -11.84 8.36
N PRO A 48 -0.94 -12.79 7.53
CA PRO A 48 -0.04 -13.79 6.93
C PRO A 48 1.04 -13.17 6.07
N GLU A 49 0.70 -12.15 5.28
CA GLU A 49 1.58 -11.47 4.34
C GLU A 49 2.76 -10.79 5.05
N ALA A 50 2.52 -10.24 6.25
CA ALA A 50 3.55 -9.63 7.08
C ALA A 50 4.61 -10.64 7.56
N LYS A 51 4.31 -11.95 7.53
CA LYS A 51 5.28 -13.01 7.87
C LYS A 51 6.23 -13.33 6.72
N TYR A 52 5.84 -13.02 5.49
CA TYR A 52 6.62 -13.31 4.29
C TYR A 52 7.51 -12.13 3.85
N SER A 53 7.12 -10.90 4.17
CA SER A 53 7.83 -9.68 3.81
C SER A 53 8.18 -8.86 5.05
N PRO A 54 9.48 -8.80 5.43
CA PRO A 54 9.93 -7.94 6.52
C PRO A 54 9.64 -6.46 6.27
N MET A 55 9.71 -6.02 5.00
CA MET A 55 9.46 -4.62 4.66
C MET A 55 7.97 -4.28 4.71
N LEU A 56 7.09 -5.19 4.26
CA LEU A 56 5.65 -5.02 4.44
C LEU A 56 5.29 -4.93 5.92
N LYS A 57 5.83 -5.85 6.75
CA LYS A 57 5.62 -5.81 8.20
C LYS A 57 6.04 -4.47 8.80
N LYS A 58 7.24 -3.99 8.44
CA LYS A 58 7.76 -2.69 8.89
C LYS A 58 6.83 -1.56 8.49
N LEU A 59 6.41 -1.53 7.23
CA LEU A 59 5.53 -0.51 6.67
C LEU A 59 4.18 -0.48 7.42
N LEU A 60 3.57 -1.63 7.68
CA LEU A 60 2.32 -1.72 8.44
C LEU A 60 2.49 -1.21 9.88
N ILE A 61 3.59 -1.56 10.56
CA ILE A 61 3.88 -1.08 11.92
C ILE A 61 4.04 0.44 11.93
N ASP A 62 4.88 0.97 11.04
CA ASP A 62 5.23 2.38 11.05
C ASP A 62 4.03 3.26 10.67
N LEU A 63 3.29 2.92 9.62
CA LEU A 63 2.15 3.72 9.17
C LEU A 63 1.01 3.80 10.19
N ASN A 64 0.83 2.78 11.03
CA ASN A 64 -0.22 2.79 12.06
C ASN A 64 0.21 3.46 13.37
N GLN A 65 1.46 3.93 13.50
CA GLN A 65 1.90 4.66 14.69
C GLN A 65 1.06 5.92 14.91
N GLU A 66 0.83 6.27 16.17
CA GLU A 66 -0.06 7.38 16.58
C GLU A 66 0.34 8.72 15.96
N ASN A 67 1.64 8.98 15.85
CA ASN A 67 2.22 10.22 15.32
C ASN A 67 2.19 10.33 13.79
N LEU A 68 1.90 9.24 13.07
CA LEU A 68 1.76 9.28 11.61
C LEU A 68 0.29 9.45 11.20
N PRO A 69 0.04 10.13 10.06
CA PRO A 69 -1.32 10.49 9.65
C PRO A 69 -2.11 9.34 9.01
N TYR A 70 -1.53 8.15 8.90
CA TYR A 70 -2.08 7.03 8.14
C TYR A 70 -2.83 6.01 8.99
N LEU A 71 -3.71 5.25 8.32
CA LEU A 71 -4.26 3.99 8.79
C LEU A 71 -4.25 2.99 7.63
N THR A 72 -3.81 1.76 7.87
CA THR A 72 -3.77 0.72 6.86
C THR A 72 -5.05 -0.12 6.89
N LEU A 73 -5.49 -0.58 5.72
CA LEU A 73 -6.81 -1.18 5.51
C LEU A 73 -6.74 -2.58 4.93
N GLY A 74 -5.68 -2.89 4.20
CA GLY A 74 -5.46 -4.17 3.56
C GLY A 74 -4.05 -4.26 3.00
N CYS A 75 -3.57 -5.47 2.80
CA CYS A 75 -2.29 -5.71 2.13
C CYS A 75 -2.28 -7.07 1.46
N GLY A 76 -1.34 -7.24 0.52
CA GLY A 76 -1.08 -8.52 -0.11
C GLY A 76 0.36 -8.65 -0.54
N TYR A 77 0.85 -9.90 -0.57
CA TYR A 77 2.21 -10.20 -0.98
C TYR A 77 2.28 -11.58 -1.65
N TRP A 78 2.51 -11.60 -2.95
CA TRP A 78 2.61 -12.83 -3.76
C TRP A 78 3.96 -12.87 -4.46
N ALA A 79 4.87 -13.62 -3.89
CA ALA A 79 6.23 -13.82 -4.40
C ALA A 79 6.31 -15.17 -5.13
N PHE A 80 6.31 -15.14 -6.45
CA PHE A 80 6.50 -16.33 -7.28
C PHE A 80 8.00 -16.58 -7.49
N LYS A 81 8.44 -17.82 -7.23
CA LYS A 81 9.84 -18.22 -7.45
C LYS A 81 10.13 -18.54 -8.91
N ASP A 82 9.10 -18.74 -9.69
CA ASP A 82 9.18 -19.02 -11.12
C ASP A 82 9.02 -17.69 -11.88
N ASN A 83 10.09 -17.24 -12.55
CA ASN A 83 10.10 -15.99 -13.33
C ASN A 83 9.10 -15.97 -14.52
N ARG A 84 8.26 -16.97 -14.66
CA ARG A 84 7.16 -16.96 -15.64
C ARG A 84 5.95 -16.17 -15.19
N ASP A 85 5.81 -15.99 -13.86
CA ASP A 85 4.69 -15.25 -13.27
C ASP A 85 5.20 -13.94 -12.65
N THR A 86 4.43 -12.88 -12.81
CA THR A 86 4.73 -11.60 -12.17
C THR A 86 4.40 -11.68 -10.68
N SER A 87 5.40 -11.49 -9.84
CA SER A 87 5.22 -11.29 -8.40
C SER A 87 4.63 -9.91 -8.15
N TYR A 88 3.76 -9.77 -7.15
CA TYR A 88 3.15 -8.48 -6.83
C TYR A 88 2.87 -8.32 -5.34
N THR A 89 2.79 -7.07 -4.94
CA THR A 89 2.39 -6.66 -3.59
C THR A 89 1.43 -5.48 -3.69
N TYR A 90 0.57 -5.32 -2.70
CA TYR A 90 -0.25 -4.12 -2.57
C TYR A 90 -0.39 -3.68 -1.12
N LEU A 91 -0.73 -2.42 -0.95
CA LEU A 91 -1.15 -1.81 0.29
C LEU A 91 -2.40 -0.98 0.07
N GLU A 92 -3.38 -1.17 0.94
CA GLU A 92 -4.54 -0.30 1.08
C GLU A 92 -4.40 0.55 2.34
N PHE A 93 -4.58 1.85 2.20
CA PHE A 93 -4.49 2.77 3.32
C PHE A 93 -5.37 3.99 3.13
N SER A 94 -5.57 4.74 4.21
CA SER A 94 -6.25 6.03 4.21
C SER A 94 -5.59 6.95 5.24
N PHE A 95 -6.21 8.08 5.52
CA PHE A 95 -5.74 9.05 6.49
C PHE A 95 -6.59 9.03 7.76
N LYS A 96 -5.95 9.20 8.94
CA LYS A 96 -6.64 9.30 10.24
C LYS A 96 -7.55 10.52 10.30
N ASN A 97 -7.06 11.67 9.81
CA ASN A 97 -7.87 12.89 9.73
C ASN A 97 -8.92 12.74 8.62
N ILE A 98 -10.20 12.86 8.99
CA ILE A 98 -11.32 12.68 8.06
C ILE A 98 -11.32 13.72 6.93
N LYS A 99 -10.94 14.97 7.20
CA LYS A 99 -10.89 16.01 6.17
C LYS A 99 -9.83 15.68 5.12
N THR A 100 -8.68 15.17 5.55
CA THR A 100 -7.62 14.71 4.65
C THR A 100 -8.07 13.48 3.88
N ALA A 101 -8.72 12.51 4.55
CA ALA A 101 -9.25 11.30 3.94
C ALA A 101 -10.36 11.55 2.92
N GLN A 102 -11.03 12.70 2.96
CA GLN A 102 -12.06 13.12 2.02
C GLN A 102 -11.55 14.14 0.97
N ASN A 103 -10.29 14.57 1.07
CA ASN A 103 -9.72 15.56 0.16
C ASN A 103 -9.29 14.91 -1.16
N LEU A 104 -10.25 14.74 -2.06
CA LEU A 104 -10.02 14.10 -3.37
C LEU A 104 -8.95 14.81 -4.19
N SER A 105 -8.90 16.14 -4.15
CA SER A 105 -7.89 16.90 -4.91
C SER A 105 -6.47 16.66 -4.42
N PHE A 106 -6.26 16.45 -3.12
CA PHE A 106 -4.96 16.02 -2.58
C PHE A 106 -4.67 14.56 -2.97
N ILE A 107 -5.63 13.66 -2.75
CA ILE A 107 -5.49 12.23 -3.04
C ILE A 107 -5.09 11.99 -4.49
N GLN A 108 -5.69 12.72 -5.43
CA GLN A 108 -5.40 12.59 -6.86
C GLN A 108 -4.00 13.08 -7.29
N THR A 109 -3.23 13.69 -6.40
CA THR A 109 -1.85 14.10 -6.69
C THR A 109 -0.79 13.15 -6.14
N ILE A 110 -1.18 12.14 -5.36
CA ILE A 110 -0.22 11.31 -4.62
C ILE A 110 0.66 10.48 -5.56
N ASP A 111 0.11 9.95 -6.64
CA ASP A 111 0.88 9.20 -7.64
C ASP A 111 1.91 10.07 -8.34
N GLU A 112 1.55 11.30 -8.74
CA GLU A 112 2.47 12.26 -9.35
C GLU A 112 3.58 12.65 -8.35
N GLN A 113 3.24 12.89 -7.08
CA GLN A 113 4.23 13.17 -6.03
C GLN A 113 5.16 11.98 -5.79
N PHE A 114 4.67 10.73 -5.91
CA PHE A 114 5.50 9.54 -5.80
C PHE A 114 6.50 9.44 -6.97
N ILE A 115 6.05 9.72 -8.20
CA ILE A 115 6.93 9.78 -9.38
C ILE A 115 7.98 10.87 -9.22
N ASP A 116 7.60 12.07 -8.76
CA ASP A 116 8.52 13.17 -8.49
C ASP A 116 9.54 12.81 -7.42
N TYR A 117 9.14 12.09 -6.37
CA TYR A 117 10.04 11.56 -5.36
C TYR A 117 11.09 10.64 -5.98
N LEU A 118 10.68 9.66 -6.79
CA LEU A 118 11.60 8.73 -7.46
C LEU A 118 12.61 9.46 -8.36
N HIS A 119 12.14 10.39 -9.17
CA HIS A 119 13.00 11.17 -10.06
C HIS A 119 13.97 12.08 -9.31
N THR A 120 13.51 12.73 -8.26
CA THR A 120 14.32 13.66 -7.46
C THR A 120 15.43 12.94 -6.72
N HIS A 121 15.18 11.72 -6.24
CA HIS A 121 16.14 10.96 -5.41
C HIS A 121 16.85 9.84 -6.17
N ARG A 122 16.69 9.73 -7.49
CA ARG A 122 17.18 8.61 -8.31
C ARG A 122 18.66 8.29 -8.12
N GLU A 123 19.53 9.29 -7.99
CA GLU A 123 20.97 9.08 -7.79
C GLU A 123 21.26 8.40 -6.45
N GLN A 124 20.62 8.89 -5.40
CA GLN A 124 20.73 8.31 -4.06
C GLN A 124 20.17 6.90 -4.03
N LEU A 125 18.93 6.72 -4.51
CA LEU A 125 18.23 5.44 -4.55
C LEU A 125 19.00 4.42 -5.41
N GLY A 126 19.52 4.85 -6.57
CA GLY A 126 20.36 4.02 -7.44
C GLY A 126 21.60 3.50 -6.72
N SER A 127 22.29 4.37 -5.99
CA SER A 127 23.44 3.99 -5.17
C SER A 127 23.09 3.01 -4.05
N GLU A 128 21.97 3.22 -3.37
CA GLU A 128 21.54 2.39 -2.23
C GLU A 128 21.08 0.99 -2.66
N PHE A 129 20.32 0.92 -3.74
CA PHE A 129 19.77 -0.35 -4.24
C PHE A 129 20.66 -1.06 -5.26
N GLY A 130 21.77 -0.43 -5.67
CA GLY A 130 22.69 -1.00 -6.63
C GLY A 130 22.10 -1.10 -8.04
N VAL A 131 21.21 -0.18 -8.41
CA VAL A 131 20.59 -0.10 -9.73
C VAL A 131 20.98 1.22 -10.43
N PRO A 132 21.01 1.25 -11.78
CA PRO A 132 21.27 2.50 -12.50
C PRO A 132 20.21 3.56 -12.16
N PRO A 133 20.58 4.82 -11.94
CA PRO A 133 19.61 5.90 -11.66
C PRO A 133 18.51 6.02 -12.73
N GLU A 134 18.82 5.72 -13.98
CA GLU A 134 17.87 5.75 -15.10
C GLU A 134 16.74 4.71 -14.97
N ALA A 135 16.92 3.67 -14.13
CA ALA A 135 15.87 2.71 -13.85
C ALA A 135 14.63 3.38 -13.20
N PHE A 136 14.83 4.46 -12.46
CA PHE A 136 13.75 5.22 -11.82
C PHE A 136 12.95 6.08 -12.81
N ASP A 137 13.47 6.37 -13.99
CA ASP A 137 12.75 7.12 -15.03
C ASP A 137 11.56 6.30 -15.59
N THR A 138 11.65 4.97 -15.51
CA THR A 138 10.59 4.04 -15.96
C THR A 138 9.96 3.26 -14.82
N ALA A 139 10.38 3.45 -13.59
CA ALA A 139 9.87 2.72 -12.42
C ALA A 139 8.36 2.86 -12.23
N HIS A 140 7.78 4.00 -12.68
CA HIS A 140 6.33 4.23 -12.64
C HIS A 140 5.52 3.14 -13.37
N LEU A 141 6.12 2.42 -14.33
CA LEU A 141 5.46 1.32 -15.04
C LEU A 141 5.27 0.07 -14.16
N ALA A 142 6.01 -0.04 -13.06
CA ALA A 142 5.88 -1.13 -12.09
C ALA A 142 4.81 -0.87 -11.03
N PHE A 143 4.25 0.34 -11.00
CA PHE A 143 3.32 0.78 -9.95
C PHE A 143 1.95 1.11 -10.51
N ALA A 144 0.92 0.77 -9.74
CA ALA A 144 -0.46 1.20 -10.01
C ALA A 144 -1.05 1.85 -8.75
N TRP A 145 -1.78 2.94 -8.98
CA TRP A 145 -2.49 3.66 -7.93
C TRP A 145 -3.96 3.78 -8.28
N ASN A 146 -4.82 3.43 -7.33
CA ASN A 146 -6.26 3.58 -7.43
C ASN A 146 -6.82 4.17 -6.14
N TYR A 147 -8.04 4.66 -6.19
CA TYR A 147 -8.77 5.07 -4.99
C TYR A 147 -10.24 4.66 -5.07
N ARG A 148 -10.86 4.48 -3.91
CA ARG A 148 -12.30 4.18 -3.81
C ARG A 148 -12.89 4.68 -2.50
N PRO A 149 -14.22 4.89 -2.43
CA PRO A 149 -14.91 5.16 -1.18
C PRO A 149 -14.76 3.98 -0.22
N PHE A 150 -14.66 4.29 1.07
CA PHE A 150 -14.54 3.30 2.13
C PHE A 150 -15.18 3.81 3.43
N SER A 151 -15.90 2.95 4.14
CA SER A 151 -16.47 3.27 5.45
C SER A 151 -15.71 2.55 6.56
N TYR A 152 -14.96 3.31 7.35
CA TYR A 152 -14.16 2.74 8.44
C TYR A 152 -15.05 2.30 9.60
N PHE A 153 -15.20 0.98 9.80
CA PHE A 153 -16.12 0.39 10.78
C PHE A 153 -17.55 0.94 10.71
N GLY A 154 -18.05 1.16 9.50
CA GLY A 154 -19.40 1.70 9.29
C GLY A 154 -19.58 3.17 9.70
N SER A 155 -18.48 3.88 10.00
CA SER A 155 -18.45 5.29 10.33
C SER A 155 -18.47 6.19 9.08
N GLU A 156 -17.91 7.39 9.19
CA GLU A 156 -17.83 8.34 8.10
C GLU A 156 -17.09 7.77 6.88
N GLU A 157 -17.60 8.09 5.69
CA GLU A 157 -16.97 7.73 4.43
C GLU A 157 -15.60 8.40 4.30
N ARG A 158 -14.62 7.60 3.91
CA ARG A 158 -13.24 7.98 3.62
C ARG A 158 -12.88 7.55 2.20
N ILE A 159 -11.80 8.06 1.68
CA ILE A 159 -11.21 7.52 0.46
C ILE A 159 -10.06 6.59 0.86
N LEU A 160 -10.16 5.35 0.41
CA LEU A 160 -9.09 4.38 0.45
C LEU A 160 -8.19 4.59 -0.75
N LEU A 161 -6.88 4.58 -0.50
CA LEU A 161 -5.84 4.53 -1.51
C LEU A 161 -5.36 3.09 -1.65
N TYR A 162 -5.23 2.63 -2.88
CA TYR A 162 -4.67 1.34 -3.24
C TYR A 162 -3.38 1.57 -4.03
N PHE A 163 -2.28 1.11 -3.49
CA PHE A 163 -0.99 1.03 -4.17
C PHE A 163 -0.69 -0.41 -4.52
N GLN A 164 -0.29 -0.69 -5.73
CA GLN A 164 0.19 -2.00 -6.17
C GLN A 164 1.53 -1.85 -6.87
N ALA A 165 2.41 -2.82 -6.63
CA ALA A 165 3.67 -2.95 -7.34
C ALA A 165 3.86 -4.38 -7.85
N GLY A 166 4.47 -4.52 -9.02
CA GLY A 166 4.73 -5.82 -9.63
C GLY A 166 6.08 -5.92 -10.32
N SER A 167 6.69 -7.11 -10.24
CA SER A 167 7.95 -7.42 -10.93
C SER A 167 8.04 -8.91 -11.28
N PRO A 168 8.69 -9.27 -12.39
CA PRO A 168 9.11 -10.65 -12.64
C PRO A 168 10.11 -11.17 -11.60
N GLN A 169 10.82 -10.29 -10.91
CA GLN A 169 11.79 -10.62 -9.88
C GLN A 169 11.19 -10.34 -8.49
N HIS A 170 10.86 -11.38 -7.74
CA HIS A 170 10.19 -11.21 -6.44
C HIS A 170 11.01 -10.40 -5.42
N GLN A 171 12.35 -10.35 -5.56
CA GLN A 171 13.20 -9.52 -4.68
C GLN A 171 12.92 -8.02 -4.82
N ASP A 172 12.43 -7.57 -5.99
CA ASP A 172 12.12 -6.16 -6.22
C ASP A 172 10.95 -5.68 -5.36
N LEU A 173 10.07 -6.59 -4.91
CA LEU A 173 8.92 -6.23 -4.08
C LEU A 173 9.34 -5.59 -2.76
N GLU A 174 10.44 -6.06 -2.14
CA GLU A 174 10.97 -5.45 -0.92
C GLU A 174 11.48 -4.03 -1.18
N ILE A 175 12.14 -3.80 -2.33
CA ILE A 175 12.58 -2.48 -2.75
C ILE A 175 11.36 -1.56 -2.99
N PHE A 176 10.33 -2.05 -3.66
CA PHE A 176 9.13 -1.26 -3.95
C PHE A 176 8.37 -0.85 -2.68
N LEU A 177 8.31 -1.74 -1.69
CA LEU A 177 7.74 -1.44 -0.39
C LEU A 177 8.60 -0.44 0.41
N ASP A 178 9.92 -0.52 0.31
CA ASP A 178 10.81 0.46 0.94
C ASP A 178 10.69 1.85 0.29
N LEU A 179 10.59 1.92 -1.03
CA LEU A 179 10.31 3.17 -1.74
C LEU A 179 8.99 3.80 -1.31
N LEU A 180 7.92 3.00 -1.21
CA LEU A 180 6.63 3.46 -0.73
C LEU A 180 6.72 3.96 0.73
N HIS A 181 7.39 3.20 1.59
CA HIS A 181 7.56 3.55 3.00
C HIS A 181 8.25 4.92 3.14
N ARG A 182 9.39 5.13 2.50
CA ARG A 182 10.13 6.40 2.54
C ARG A 182 9.31 7.55 1.97
N PHE A 183 8.64 7.31 0.86
CA PHE A 183 7.76 8.32 0.28
C PHE A 183 6.70 8.78 1.27
N LEU A 184 5.97 7.84 1.89
CA LEU A 184 4.89 8.16 2.81
C LEU A 184 5.38 8.78 4.13
N THR A 185 6.53 8.32 4.65
CA THR A 185 7.01 8.75 5.98
C THR A 185 7.93 9.97 5.95
N GLU A 186 8.62 10.23 4.84
CA GLU A 186 9.68 11.24 4.76
C GLU A 186 9.39 12.34 3.74
N TYR A 187 8.65 12.02 2.66
CA TYR A 187 8.49 12.95 1.54
C TYR A 187 7.08 13.55 1.43
N LEU A 188 6.04 12.73 1.51
CA LEU A 188 4.66 13.17 1.29
C LEU A 188 4.21 14.15 2.39
N GLN A 189 3.90 15.39 1.97
CA GLN A 189 3.38 16.42 2.87
C GLN A 189 1.87 16.27 2.99
N VAL A 190 1.41 15.66 4.08
CA VAL A 190 -0.01 15.42 4.35
C VAL A 190 -0.65 16.68 4.93
N PRO A 191 -1.73 17.23 4.33
CA PRO A 191 -2.44 18.38 4.86
C PRO A 191 -3.01 18.12 6.27
N SER A 192 -2.92 19.10 7.13
CA SER A 192 -3.43 19.05 8.52
C SER A 192 -4.96 19.25 8.59
#